data_833c596835362d76dfe09bf80e0f7acb
#
_entry.id   833c596835362d76dfe09bf80e0f7acb
#
_cell.length_a   1.000
_cell.length_b   1.000
_cell.length_c   1.000
_cell.angle_alpha   90.00
_cell.angle_beta   90.00
_cell.angle_gamma   90.00
#
_symmetry.space_group_name_H-M   'P 1'
#
loop_
_entity.id
_entity.type
_entity.pdbx_description
1 polymer ?
#
loop_
_entity_poly.entity_id
_entity_poly.type
_entity_poly.pdbx_seq_one_letter_code
_entity_poly.pdbx_strand_id
1 'polypeptide(L)'
;MRRGDVYFVKAGSTNNSGYTVWAGRPAVIMSNDIINGSEHTVEVVFLTSAPKKDSPFHVQLWCRDRIATALCEQVTTLDASQLSEFVMHVSENDMCNISEAVAKSLGVANILCAPAKNEQDTKALEAEVERWKSLYLQQLKITSELLK
;
A
#
# COMPACT_ATOMS: atom_id res chain seq x y z
N MET A 1 13.44 -5.55 -8.78
CA MET A 1 12.67 -4.35 -8.37
C MET A 1 11.95 -4.69 -7.08
N ARG A 2 12.00 -3.80 -6.12
CA ARG A 2 11.34 -3.99 -4.81
C ARG A 2 10.45 -2.79 -4.52
N ARG A 3 9.43 -3.01 -3.70
CA ARG A 3 8.64 -1.90 -3.15
C ARG A 3 9.56 -0.90 -2.44
N GLY A 4 9.40 0.39 -2.72
CA GLY A 4 10.25 1.47 -2.20
C GLY A 4 11.50 1.78 -3.05
N ASP A 5 11.79 1.00 -4.08
CA ASP A 5 12.83 1.37 -5.04
C ASP A 5 12.38 2.57 -5.87
N VAL A 6 13.30 3.49 -6.13
CA VAL A 6 13.09 4.65 -7.01
C VAL A 6 13.86 4.43 -8.30
N TYR A 7 13.17 4.59 -9.41
CA TYR A 7 13.73 4.52 -10.75
C TYR A 7 13.39 5.76 -11.56
N PHE A 8 14.25 6.13 -12.50
CA PHE A 8 13.84 7.05 -13.54
C PHE A 8 12.92 6.34 -14.54
N VAL A 9 11.86 7.04 -14.97
CA VAL A 9 10.96 6.56 -16.01
C VAL A 9 11.40 7.10 -17.37
N LYS A 10 11.53 6.21 -18.37
CA LYS A 10 11.92 6.58 -19.74
C LYS A 10 10.91 7.54 -20.36
N ALA A 11 11.42 8.44 -21.19
CA ALA A 11 10.58 9.26 -22.05
C ALA A 11 9.92 8.38 -23.12
N GLY A 12 8.63 8.40 -23.20
CA GLY A 12 7.95 7.77 -24.32
C GLY A 12 6.78 6.91 -23.89
N SER A 13 5.69 7.42 -24.08
CA SER A 13 4.41 6.97 -24.58
C SER A 13 3.40 8.05 -24.26
N THR A 14 3.02 8.81 -25.22
CA THR A 14 1.87 9.69 -25.18
C THR A 14 0.64 8.80 -25.03
N ASN A 15 0.05 8.77 -23.86
CA ASN A 15 -1.35 8.40 -23.76
C ASN A 15 -2.13 9.45 -24.57
N ASN A 16 -3.10 9.03 -25.38
CA ASN A 16 -3.91 9.84 -26.31
C ASN A 16 -4.65 11.04 -25.66
N SER A 17 -4.42 11.36 -24.41
CA SER A 17 -5.05 12.42 -23.64
C SER A 17 -4.20 13.69 -23.48
N GLY A 18 -3.08 13.82 -24.19
CA GLY A 18 -2.30 15.08 -24.25
C GLY A 18 -1.63 15.53 -22.96
N TYR A 19 -1.78 14.85 -21.87
CA TYR A 19 -1.06 15.09 -20.62
C TYR A 19 0.18 14.22 -20.57
N THR A 20 1.24 14.80 -21.02
CA THR A 20 2.51 14.12 -21.15
C THR A 20 3.45 14.62 -20.08
N VAL A 21 4.25 13.84 -19.72
CA VAL A 21 5.68 13.61 -19.91
C VAL A 21 6.24 13.15 -18.59
N TRP A 22 6.31 11.89 -18.49
CA TRP A 22 7.01 11.25 -17.37
C TRP A 22 8.51 11.08 -17.67
N ALA A 23 8.95 11.58 -18.81
CA ALA A 23 10.31 11.45 -19.30
C ALA A 23 11.32 11.98 -18.31
N GLY A 24 12.18 11.09 -17.84
CA GLY A 24 13.27 11.44 -16.93
C GLY A 24 12.83 11.84 -15.52
N ARG A 25 11.60 11.54 -15.12
CA ARG A 25 11.15 11.75 -13.75
C ARG A 25 11.40 10.51 -12.90
N PRO A 26 11.89 10.68 -11.66
CA PRO A 26 11.97 9.58 -10.72
C PRO A 26 10.57 9.19 -10.21
N ALA A 27 10.36 7.89 -10.00
CA ALA A 27 9.14 7.34 -9.45
C ALA A 27 9.46 6.24 -8.43
N VAL A 28 8.68 6.18 -7.35
CA VAL A 28 8.77 5.17 -6.29
C VAL A 28 7.88 4.01 -6.64
N ILE A 29 8.39 2.79 -6.56
CA ILE A 29 7.59 1.55 -6.72
C ILE A 29 6.70 1.36 -5.49
N MET A 30 5.40 1.28 -5.73
CA MET A 30 4.37 1.10 -4.70
C MET A 30 3.84 -0.32 -4.64
N SER A 31 3.85 -1.06 -5.75
CA SER A 31 3.42 -2.45 -5.82
C SER A 31 4.27 -3.36 -4.93
N ASN A 32 3.69 -4.44 -4.45
CA ASN A 32 4.38 -5.40 -3.59
C ASN A 32 5.36 -6.26 -4.40
N ASP A 33 6.32 -6.87 -3.70
CA ASP A 33 7.41 -7.62 -4.32
C ASP A 33 6.94 -8.88 -5.03
N ILE A 34 5.78 -9.44 -4.65
CA ILE A 34 5.19 -10.61 -5.32
C ILE A 34 4.74 -10.23 -6.73
N ILE A 35 4.00 -9.11 -6.85
CA ILE A 35 3.57 -8.58 -8.15
C ILE A 35 4.77 -8.17 -8.98
N ASN A 36 5.72 -7.45 -8.38
CA ASN A 36 6.96 -7.00 -9.06
C ASN A 36 7.82 -8.15 -9.61
N GLY A 37 7.67 -9.35 -9.05
CA GLY A 37 8.38 -10.55 -9.48
C GLY A 37 7.64 -11.40 -10.51
N SER A 38 6.32 -11.29 -10.59
CA SER A 38 5.45 -12.15 -11.41
C SER A 38 4.86 -11.43 -12.63
N GLU A 39 4.66 -10.12 -12.54
CA GLU A 39 4.01 -9.33 -13.58
C GLU A 39 5.02 -8.44 -14.31
N HIS A 40 4.64 -8.03 -15.52
CA HIS A 40 5.44 -7.09 -16.31
C HIS A 40 5.14 -5.61 -15.96
N THR A 41 4.22 -5.39 -15.05
CA THR A 41 3.76 -4.05 -14.65
C THR A 41 4.08 -3.75 -13.20
N VAL A 42 4.26 -2.47 -12.89
CA VAL A 42 4.48 -1.95 -11.54
C VAL A 42 3.59 -0.73 -11.29
N GLU A 43 3.12 -0.60 -10.06
CA GLU A 43 2.44 0.60 -9.60
C GLU A 43 3.48 1.59 -9.06
N VAL A 44 3.42 2.83 -9.51
CA VAL A 44 4.39 3.85 -9.09
C VAL A 44 3.71 5.14 -8.66
N VAL A 45 4.44 5.90 -7.83
CA VAL A 45 4.15 7.30 -7.49
C VAL A 45 5.31 8.17 -7.98
N PHE A 46 5.00 9.22 -8.74
CA PHE A 46 6.02 10.11 -9.28
C PHE A 46 6.57 11.08 -8.25
N LEU A 47 7.88 11.34 -8.35
CA LEU A 47 8.55 12.35 -7.56
C LEU A 47 8.77 13.62 -8.40
N THR A 48 8.70 14.79 -7.76
CA THR A 48 8.99 16.08 -8.37
C THR A 48 9.87 16.92 -7.46
N SER A 49 10.86 17.63 -8.03
CA SER A 49 11.61 18.66 -7.33
C SER A 49 10.99 20.06 -7.46
N ALA A 50 9.92 20.21 -8.26
CA ALA A 50 9.22 21.46 -8.36
C ALA A 50 8.47 21.77 -7.06
N PRO A 51 8.51 23.02 -6.58
CA PRO A 51 7.73 23.42 -5.40
C PRO A 51 6.26 23.11 -5.58
N LYS A 52 5.67 22.52 -4.54
CA LYS A 52 4.24 22.17 -4.50
C LYS A 52 3.58 22.84 -3.30
N LYS A 53 2.30 23.13 -3.43
CA LYS A 53 1.48 23.56 -2.28
C LYS A 53 1.35 22.43 -1.29
N ASP A 54 1.24 22.76 -0.02
CA ASP A 54 0.94 21.79 1.02
C ASP A 54 -0.37 21.06 0.70
N SER A 55 -0.30 19.76 0.76
CA SER A 55 -1.42 18.87 0.47
C SER A 55 -1.27 17.59 1.30
N PRO A 56 -2.36 17.02 1.80
CA PRO A 56 -2.32 15.74 2.51
C PRO A 56 -1.90 14.56 1.62
N PHE A 57 -1.81 14.80 0.31
CA PHE A 57 -1.41 13.81 -0.70
C PHE A 57 0.04 14.03 -1.18
N HIS A 58 0.77 14.99 -0.59
CA HIS A 58 2.16 15.29 -0.92
C HIS A 58 3.08 14.89 0.24
N VAL A 59 4.08 14.07 -0.04
CA VAL A 59 5.08 13.64 0.94
C VAL A 59 6.44 14.09 0.48
N GLN A 60 7.12 14.88 1.32
CA GLN A 60 8.49 15.31 1.06
C GLN A 60 9.46 14.24 1.54
N LEU A 61 10.46 13.93 0.73
CA LEU A 61 11.54 13.00 1.03
C LEU A 61 12.86 13.46 0.42
N TRP A 62 13.96 12.97 0.97
CA TRP A 62 15.28 13.16 0.38
C TRP A 62 15.48 12.20 -0.78
N CYS A 63 15.73 12.73 -1.96
CA CYS A 63 16.06 11.96 -3.15
C CYS A 63 17.45 12.34 -3.63
N ARG A 64 18.42 11.48 -3.39
CA ARG A 64 19.85 11.74 -3.58
C ARG A 64 20.33 12.97 -2.81
N ASP A 65 20.46 14.11 -3.49
CA ASP A 65 21.06 15.36 -3.02
C ASP A 65 20.05 16.51 -2.84
N ARG A 66 18.78 16.24 -3.02
CA ARG A 66 17.71 17.24 -2.98
C ARG A 66 16.42 16.71 -2.38
N ILE A 67 15.60 17.65 -1.92
CA ILE A 67 14.24 17.34 -1.51
C ILE A 67 13.38 17.14 -2.77
N ALA A 68 12.62 16.05 -2.77
CA ALA A 68 11.59 15.75 -3.77
C ALA A 68 10.24 15.57 -3.07
N THR A 69 9.18 15.83 -3.80
CA THR A 69 7.80 15.61 -3.33
C THR A 69 7.19 14.45 -4.09
N ALA A 70 6.72 13.43 -3.37
CA ALA A 70 5.92 12.35 -3.91
C ALA A 70 4.48 12.84 -4.13
N LEU A 71 3.96 12.65 -5.33
CA LEU A 71 2.61 13.05 -5.74
C LEU A 71 1.66 11.86 -5.58
N CYS A 72 1.22 11.62 -4.36
CA CYS A 72 0.46 10.41 -4.00
C CYS A 72 -0.96 10.35 -4.59
N GLU A 73 -1.44 11.44 -5.18
CA GLU A 73 -2.66 11.47 -5.99
C GLU A 73 -2.44 10.97 -7.44
N GLN A 74 -1.18 10.74 -7.84
CA GLN A 74 -0.80 10.33 -9.20
C GLN A 74 -0.24 8.90 -9.21
N VAL A 75 -0.98 7.98 -8.62
CA VAL A 75 -0.65 6.54 -8.73
C VAL A 75 -0.86 6.09 -10.17
N THR A 76 0.14 5.45 -10.74
CA THR A 76 0.11 5.07 -12.17
C THR A 76 0.71 3.68 -12.34
N THR A 77 0.09 2.87 -13.20
CA THR A 77 0.65 1.59 -13.66
C THR A 77 1.59 1.84 -14.82
N LEU A 78 2.79 1.30 -14.73
CA LEU A 78 3.80 1.34 -15.79
C LEU A 78 4.25 -0.08 -16.15
N ASP A 79 4.63 -0.26 -17.41
CA ASP A 79 5.39 -1.43 -17.81
C ASP A 79 6.80 -1.35 -17.20
N ALA A 80 7.29 -2.45 -16.63
CA ALA A 80 8.59 -2.51 -15.98
C ALA A 80 9.74 -2.15 -16.93
N SER A 81 9.57 -2.36 -18.24
CA SER A 81 10.54 -1.97 -19.27
C SER A 81 10.67 -0.45 -19.44
N GLN A 82 9.71 0.33 -18.94
CA GLN A 82 9.76 1.80 -18.94
C GLN A 82 10.64 2.35 -17.83
N LEU A 83 10.99 1.53 -16.82
CA LEU A 83 11.95 1.91 -15.81
C LEU A 83 13.37 1.86 -16.39
N SER A 84 14.20 2.85 -16.00
CA SER A 84 15.56 2.93 -16.50
C SER A 84 16.58 2.81 -15.36
N GLU A 85 17.18 3.89 -14.93
CA GLU A 85 18.23 3.90 -13.92
C GLU A 85 17.65 3.82 -12.51
N PHE A 86 18.19 2.92 -11.68
CA PHE A 86 17.92 2.91 -10.25
C PHE A 86 18.51 4.16 -9.59
N VAL A 87 17.72 4.80 -8.74
CA VAL A 87 18.11 6.04 -8.06
C VAL A 87 18.50 5.77 -6.61
N MET A 88 17.60 5.17 -5.85
CA MET A 88 17.77 4.88 -4.43
C MET A 88 16.65 3.97 -3.92
N HIS A 89 16.77 3.53 -2.68
CA HIS A 89 15.67 2.94 -1.92
C HIS A 89 15.14 3.95 -0.89
N VAL A 90 13.84 4.10 -0.81
CA VAL A 90 13.17 5.01 0.13
C VAL A 90 13.24 4.41 1.54
N SER A 91 13.40 5.23 2.57
CA SER A 91 13.38 4.77 3.97
C SER A 91 12.02 4.16 4.34
N GLU A 92 12.00 3.24 5.29
CA GLU A 92 10.75 2.62 5.77
C GLU A 92 9.76 3.68 6.28
N ASN A 93 10.25 4.71 6.96
CA ASN A 93 9.42 5.80 7.46
C ASN A 93 8.79 6.61 6.33
N ASP A 94 9.58 6.99 5.31
CA ASP A 94 9.05 7.72 4.16
C ASP A 94 8.08 6.85 3.35
N MET A 95 8.38 5.55 3.23
CA MET A 95 7.50 4.60 2.55
C MET A 95 6.17 4.44 3.28
N CYS A 96 6.16 4.47 4.62
CA CYS A 96 4.95 4.49 5.43
C CYS A 96 4.12 5.75 5.15
N ASN A 97 4.77 6.93 5.18
CA ASN A 97 4.12 8.21 4.91
C ASN A 97 3.52 8.26 3.49
N ILE A 98 4.25 7.78 2.48
CA ILE A 98 3.76 7.70 1.10
C ILE A 98 2.55 6.76 1.01
N SER A 99 2.61 5.60 1.66
CA SER A 99 1.51 4.62 1.67
C SER A 99 0.24 5.19 2.30
N GLU A 100 0.38 5.91 3.40
CA GLU A 100 -0.73 6.59 4.07
C GLU A 100 -1.34 7.69 3.18
N ALA A 101 -0.50 8.50 2.54
CA ALA A 101 -0.95 9.56 1.63
C ALA A 101 -1.65 8.98 0.39
N VAL A 102 -1.16 7.87 -0.17
CA VAL A 102 -1.83 7.13 -1.26
C VAL A 102 -3.18 6.59 -0.79
N ALA A 103 -3.24 5.97 0.39
CA ALA A 103 -4.49 5.46 0.95
C ALA A 103 -5.53 6.59 1.15
N LYS A 104 -5.08 7.77 1.58
CA LYS A 104 -5.93 8.97 1.68
C LYS A 104 -6.42 9.44 0.31
N SER A 105 -5.54 9.48 -0.69
CA SER A 105 -5.89 9.93 -2.05
C SER A 105 -6.91 9.01 -2.72
N LEU A 106 -6.83 7.70 -2.44
CA LEU A 106 -7.76 6.70 -2.93
C LEU A 106 -9.05 6.58 -2.09
N GLY A 107 -9.14 7.29 -0.96
CA GLY A 107 -10.29 7.22 -0.07
C GLY A 107 -10.39 5.92 0.75
N VAL A 108 -9.33 5.11 0.80
CA VAL A 108 -9.31 3.81 1.50
C VAL A 108 -8.63 3.87 2.87
N ALA A 109 -8.14 5.02 3.28
CA ALA A 109 -7.45 5.20 4.56
C ALA A 109 -8.29 4.73 5.76
N ASN A 110 -9.58 5.02 5.78
CA ASN A 110 -10.49 4.61 6.85
C ASN A 110 -10.76 3.09 6.86
N ILE A 111 -10.59 2.43 5.75
CA ILE A 111 -10.75 0.97 5.63
C ILE A 111 -9.51 0.27 6.20
N LEU A 112 -8.32 0.81 5.91
CA LEU A 112 -7.04 0.27 6.37
C LEU A 112 -6.77 0.61 7.84
N CYS A 113 -7.26 1.77 8.30
CA CYS A 113 -7.21 2.21 9.69
C CYS A 113 -8.50 1.91 10.45
N ALA A 114 -9.38 1.07 9.92
CA ALA A 114 -10.45 0.50 10.75
C ALA A 114 -9.77 -0.09 11.99
N PRO A 115 -10.10 0.36 13.22
CA PRO A 115 -9.42 -0.10 14.40
C PRO A 115 -9.45 -1.63 14.36
N ALA A 116 -8.30 -2.24 14.51
CA ALA A 116 -8.22 -3.67 14.79
C ALA A 116 -9.30 -3.93 15.83
N LYS A 117 -10.27 -4.80 15.50
CA LYS A 117 -11.50 -5.08 16.25
C LYS A 117 -11.24 -4.81 17.72
N ASN A 118 -11.95 -3.83 18.26
CA ASN A 118 -11.76 -3.32 19.61
C ASN A 118 -11.45 -4.49 20.55
N GLU A 119 -10.48 -4.40 21.44
CA GLU A 119 -10.17 -5.50 22.40
C GLU A 119 -11.44 -6.01 23.11
N GLN A 120 -12.44 -5.14 23.23
CA GLN A 120 -13.77 -5.49 23.72
C GLN A 120 -14.55 -6.41 22.77
N ASP A 121 -14.45 -6.20 21.45
CA ASP A 121 -15.12 -7.06 20.46
C ASP A 121 -14.44 -8.43 20.34
N THR A 122 -13.09 -8.48 20.48
CA THR A 122 -12.36 -9.75 20.54
C THR A 122 -12.68 -10.51 21.80
N LYS A 123 -12.72 -9.88 22.97
CA LYS A 123 -13.12 -10.51 24.24
C LYS A 123 -14.58 -10.99 24.22
N ALA A 124 -15.48 -10.22 23.63
CA ALA A 124 -16.87 -10.63 23.46
C ALA A 124 -17.01 -11.87 22.56
N LEU A 125 -16.25 -11.91 21.47
CA LEU A 125 -16.22 -13.03 20.54
C LEU A 125 -15.59 -14.29 21.18
N GLU A 126 -14.50 -14.13 21.93
CA GLU A 126 -13.87 -15.19 22.69
C GLU A 126 -14.82 -15.78 23.75
N ALA A 127 -15.54 -14.95 24.49
CA ALA A 127 -16.53 -15.37 25.46
C ALA A 127 -17.69 -16.14 24.80
N GLU A 128 -18.13 -15.72 23.62
CA GLU A 128 -19.14 -16.39 22.84
C GLU A 128 -18.68 -17.77 22.34
N VAL A 129 -17.45 -17.86 21.85
CA VAL A 129 -16.81 -19.12 21.44
C VAL A 129 -16.70 -20.10 22.61
N GLU A 130 -16.30 -19.66 23.80
CA GLU A 130 -16.22 -20.49 24.99
C GLU A 130 -17.62 -20.97 25.45
N ARG A 131 -18.61 -20.10 25.33
CA ARG A 131 -20.01 -20.47 25.60
C ARG A 131 -20.51 -21.59 24.66
N TRP A 132 -20.22 -21.47 23.35
CA TRP A 132 -20.59 -22.51 22.38
C TRP A 132 -19.87 -23.84 22.62
N LYS A 133 -18.59 -23.81 22.96
CA LYS A 133 -17.82 -25.00 23.33
C LYS A 133 -18.40 -25.70 24.54
N SER A 134 -18.77 -24.95 25.55
CA SER A 134 -19.39 -25.50 26.78
C SER A 134 -20.72 -26.18 26.48
N LEU A 135 -21.59 -25.55 25.70
CA LEU A 135 -22.87 -26.12 25.26
C LEU A 135 -22.69 -27.40 24.45
N TYR A 136 -21.72 -27.41 23.53
CA TYR A 136 -21.41 -28.57 22.70
C TYR A 136 -20.94 -29.76 23.55
N LEU A 137 -20.05 -29.53 24.51
CA LEU A 137 -19.56 -30.56 25.42
C LEU A 137 -20.66 -31.10 26.32
N GLN A 138 -21.58 -30.23 26.77
CA GLN A 138 -22.75 -30.67 27.55
C GLN A 138 -23.67 -31.57 26.73
N GLN A 139 -23.90 -31.22 25.46
CA GLN A 139 -24.73 -32.00 24.55
C GLN A 139 -24.11 -33.37 24.24
N LEU A 140 -22.78 -33.44 24.07
CA LEU A 140 -22.05 -34.70 23.90
C LEU A 140 -22.19 -35.62 25.14
N LYS A 141 -22.11 -35.05 26.36
CA LYS A 141 -22.33 -35.84 27.60
C LYS A 141 -23.74 -36.45 27.66
N ILE A 142 -24.76 -35.65 27.39
CA ILE A 142 -26.14 -36.10 27.36
C ILE A 142 -26.33 -37.24 26.34
N THR A 143 -25.77 -37.07 25.14
CA THR A 143 -25.85 -38.09 24.08
C THR A 143 -25.12 -39.37 24.47
N SER A 144 -23.97 -39.28 25.17
CA SER A 144 -23.21 -40.44 25.64
C SER A 144 -23.90 -41.18 26.79
N GLU A 145 -24.74 -40.51 27.60
CA GLU A 145 -25.52 -41.11 28.67
C GLU A 145 -26.79 -41.79 28.15
N LEU A 146 -27.35 -41.31 27.04
CA LEU A 146 -28.53 -41.91 26.39
C LEU A 146 -28.21 -43.15 25.55
N LEU A 147 -26.92 -43.40 25.26
CA LEU A 147 -26.44 -44.56 24.51
C LEU A 147 -25.93 -45.70 25.38
N LYS A 148 -26.10 -45.62 26.71
CA LYS A 148 -25.81 -46.68 27.68
C LYS A 148 -27.07 -47.38 28.09
#